data_39f4326bf27311bb2a0a97d1d460e6c8
#
_entry.id   39f4326bf27311bb2a0a97d1d460e6c8
#
_cell.length_a   1.000
_cell.length_b   1.000
_cell.length_c   1.000
_cell.angle_alpha   90.00
_cell.angle_beta   90.00
_cell.angle_gamma   90.00
#
_symmetry.space_group_name_H-M   'P 1'
#
loop_
_entity.id
_entity.type
_entity.pdbx_description
1 polymer ?
#
loop_
_entity_poly.entity_id
_entity_poly.type
_entity_poly.pdbx_seq_one_letter_code
_entity_poly.pdbx_strand_id
1 'polypeptide(L)'
;MRLALAEALAAATAGEVPVGAVVVKDGVVIGTGRNAPIGLHDPSAHAEIVALRAAARHLGNYRLAGCTLYVTLEPCAMCSGAMLHARLERVVFGAPDPKTGAAGSVLNLFGEPQLNHQTRVDALADVDLAAACGALLTTFFKERRVTPAHPLRDDALRTPEDCFASLPGYPWAPHYLNDLPSLAGLRLHYLDEGPADAPVTWLCLHGNPAWSYLYRKMIPVFAAQGDRVVAPDLIGFGKSDKPKKDSFHTFSWHRQVLLEFIERLDLKNVVLVVQDWGGLLGLTLPMAAPQRYSGLLVMNTTLAMGDAPLSPGFIAWRDMCARNPEFDVGRLFGRGNPQMSGDECAAYNAPFPDRGYRAALRAFPPMVPDAMDADGAAISRAARDFWRDEWSGQTLMAVGAQDPVLGEPVMRALQQVIRGCPEPMILPQAGHFVQEHGETIATAALAHFAIR
;
A
#
# COMPACT_ATOMS: atom_id res chain seq x y z
N MET A 1 -23.78 13.38 25.05
CA MET A 1 -22.83 12.89 24.01
C MET A 1 -21.37 13.31 24.24
N ARG A 2 -21.01 14.57 24.53
CA ARG A 2 -19.59 14.96 24.76
C ARG A 2 -18.91 14.13 25.88
N LEU A 3 -19.61 13.81 26.93
CA LEU A 3 -19.07 12.92 27.99
C LEU A 3 -18.90 11.46 27.50
N ALA A 4 -19.80 10.98 26.67
CA ALA A 4 -19.65 9.65 26.05
C ALA A 4 -18.42 9.64 25.12
N LEU A 5 -18.16 10.72 24.37
CA LEU A 5 -16.97 10.85 23.55
C LEU A 5 -15.67 10.89 24.39
N ALA A 6 -15.69 11.53 25.56
CA ALA A 6 -14.56 11.51 26.50
C ALA A 6 -14.25 10.08 27.00
N GLU A 7 -15.29 9.29 27.33
CA GLU A 7 -15.12 7.88 27.68
C GLU A 7 -14.59 7.04 26.51
N ALA A 8 -15.01 7.34 25.27
CA ALA A 8 -14.48 6.68 24.08
C ALA A 8 -12.98 6.97 23.86
N LEU A 9 -12.53 8.22 24.06
CA LEU A 9 -11.12 8.59 24.04
C LEU A 9 -10.30 7.88 25.12
N ALA A 10 -10.86 7.74 26.32
CA ALA A 10 -10.22 6.98 27.39
C ALA A 10 -10.13 5.48 27.07
N ALA A 11 -11.13 4.90 26.38
CA ALA A 11 -11.04 3.54 25.85
C ALA A 11 -9.89 3.40 24.85
N ALA A 12 -9.76 4.33 23.87
CA ALA A 12 -8.67 4.35 22.91
C ALA A 12 -7.30 4.37 23.60
N THR A 13 -7.13 5.22 24.61
CA THR A 13 -5.88 5.33 25.38
C THR A 13 -5.56 4.02 26.14
N ALA A 14 -6.58 3.29 26.59
CA ALA A 14 -6.41 1.99 27.23
C ALA A 14 -6.23 0.83 26.24
N GLY A 15 -6.21 1.11 24.94
CA GLY A 15 -6.05 0.07 23.93
C GLY A 15 -7.33 -0.62 23.50
N GLU A 16 -8.48 -0.16 23.93
CA GLU A 16 -9.81 -0.70 23.60
C GLU A 16 -10.43 0.03 22.40
N VAL A 17 -11.39 -0.63 21.75
CA VAL A 17 -12.17 0.03 20.69
C VAL A 17 -12.86 1.28 21.25
N PRO A 18 -12.71 2.47 20.64
CA PRO A 18 -13.15 3.74 21.22
C PRO A 18 -14.67 3.93 21.17
N VAL A 19 -15.35 3.23 22.06
CA VAL A 19 -16.78 3.41 22.32
C VAL A 19 -16.96 3.83 23.77
N GLY A 20 -17.79 4.85 23.96
CA GLY A 20 -18.15 5.36 25.26
C GLY A 20 -19.65 5.58 25.38
N ALA A 21 -20.19 5.37 26.59
CA ALA A 21 -21.59 5.53 26.85
C ALA A 21 -21.85 6.23 28.22
N VAL A 22 -22.97 6.97 28.30
CA VAL A 22 -23.43 7.64 29.52
C VAL A 22 -24.92 7.42 29.69
N VAL A 23 -25.35 7.12 30.89
CA VAL A 23 -26.76 7.06 31.29
C VAL A 23 -27.13 8.33 32.06
N VAL A 24 -28.21 8.98 31.64
CA VAL A 24 -28.70 10.23 32.21
C VAL A 24 -30.13 10.04 32.72
N LYS A 25 -30.43 10.54 33.88
CA LYS A 25 -31.76 10.65 34.46
C LYS A 25 -32.02 12.06 35.01
N ASP A 26 -33.12 12.66 34.64
CA ASP A 26 -33.51 14.01 35.09
C ASP A 26 -32.38 15.07 34.91
N GLY A 27 -31.64 14.98 33.78
CA GLY A 27 -30.51 15.84 33.48
C GLY A 27 -29.20 15.50 34.21
N VAL A 28 -29.20 14.51 35.11
CA VAL A 28 -28.02 14.09 35.87
C VAL A 28 -27.40 12.82 35.29
N VAL A 29 -26.09 12.78 35.15
CA VAL A 29 -25.35 11.57 34.75
C VAL A 29 -25.31 10.61 35.97
N ILE A 30 -25.87 9.42 35.80
CA ILE A 30 -25.94 8.38 36.84
C ILE A 30 -25.10 7.14 36.54
N GLY A 31 -24.52 7.06 35.36
CA GLY A 31 -23.62 5.98 34.99
C GLY A 31 -22.79 6.34 33.73
N THR A 32 -21.52 5.98 33.74
CA THR A 32 -20.63 6.09 32.62
C THR A 32 -20.02 4.73 32.31
N GLY A 33 -19.62 4.53 31.07
CA GLY A 33 -18.98 3.31 30.61
C GLY A 33 -18.17 3.53 29.38
N ARG A 34 -17.12 2.75 29.23
CA ARG A 34 -16.29 2.64 28.04
C ARG A 34 -16.01 1.18 27.72
N ASN A 35 -15.71 0.88 26.48
CA ASN A 35 -15.30 -0.47 26.11
C ASN A 35 -14.09 -0.91 26.95
N ALA A 36 -14.15 -2.13 27.44
CA ALA A 36 -13.09 -2.78 28.21
C ALA A 36 -13.03 -4.32 27.99
N PRO A 37 -13.43 -4.88 26.85
CA PRO A 37 -13.40 -6.34 26.63
C PRO A 37 -12.02 -6.95 26.82
N ILE A 38 -10.95 -6.30 26.33
CA ILE A 38 -9.57 -6.80 26.43
C ILE A 38 -9.08 -6.70 27.87
N GLY A 39 -9.19 -5.53 28.48
CA GLY A 39 -8.66 -5.27 29.82
C GLY A 39 -9.38 -6.07 30.92
N LEU A 40 -10.67 -6.39 30.76
CA LEU A 40 -11.46 -7.17 31.70
C LEU A 40 -11.59 -8.65 31.34
N HIS A 41 -11.08 -9.09 30.18
CA HIS A 41 -11.29 -10.44 29.63
C HIS A 41 -12.79 -10.83 29.60
N ASP A 42 -13.65 -9.84 29.30
CA ASP A 42 -15.12 -9.99 29.31
C ASP A 42 -15.68 -9.56 27.95
N PRO A 43 -16.15 -10.50 27.10
CA PRO A 43 -16.68 -10.17 25.77
C PRO A 43 -17.96 -9.32 25.84
N SER A 44 -18.60 -9.22 27.00
CA SER A 44 -19.79 -8.38 27.22
C SER A 44 -19.46 -6.97 27.75
N ALA A 45 -18.19 -6.65 28.02
CA ALA A 45 -17.79 -5.36 28.58
C ALA A 45 -17.78 -4.23 27.51
N HIS A 46 -18.88 -4.12 26.78
CA HIS A 46 -19.13 -2.98 25.90
C HIS A 46 -19.49 -1.73 26.73
N ALA A 47 -19.20 -0.55 26.20
CA ALA A 47 -19.42 0.74 26.86
C ALA A 47 -20.84 0.84 27.47
N GLU A 48 -21.84 0.43 26.69
CA GLU A 48 -23.23 0.46 27.06
C GLU A 48 -23.52 -0.46 28.28
N ILE A 49 -22.99 -1.69 28.22
CA ILE A 49 -23.19 -2.64 29.33
C ILE A 49 -22.54 -2.12 30.60
N VAL A 50 -21.34 -1.54 30.50
CA VAL A 50 -20.64 -0.94 31.66
C VAL A 50 -21.44 0.23 32.22
N ALA A 51 -21.95 1.12 31.35
CA ALA A 51 -22.76 2.28 31.77
C ALA A 51 -24.09 1.85 32.39
N LEU A 52 -24.80 0.86 31.80
CA LEU A 52 -26.05 0.32 32.37
C LEU A 52 -25.83 -0.28 33.77
N ARG A 53 -24.76 -1.05 33.94
CA ARG A 53 -24.38 -1.64 35.24
C ARG A 53 -24.08 -0.55 36.30
N ALA A 54 -23.37 0.52 35.89
CA ALA A 54 -23.07 1.65 36.76
C ALA A 54 -24.35 2.38 37.18
N ALA A 55 -25.23 2.69 36.24
CA ALA A 55 -26.51 3.34 36.49
C ALA A 55 -27.45 2.51 37.36
N ALA A 56 -27.51 1.19 37.14
CA ALA A 56 -28.31 0.26 37.94
C ALA A 56 -27.84 0.22 39.41
N ARG A 57 -26.54 0.20 39.66
CA ARG A 57 -25.96 0.30 41.02
C ARG A 57 -26.29 1.63 41.66
N HIS A 58 -26.18 2.75 40.93
CA HIS A 58 -26.51 4.09 41.41
C HIS A 58 -27.96 4.20 41.86
N LEU A 59 -28.90 3.63 41.07
CA LEU A 59 -30.31 3.64 41.39
C LEU A 59 -30.77 2.53 42.39
N GLY A 60 -29.91 1.56 42.66
CA GLY A 60 -30.30 0.37 43.44
C GLY A 60 -31.38 -0.46 42.71
N ASN A 61 -31.52 -0.34 41.40
CA ASN A 61 -32.54 -1.00 40.61
C ASN A 61 -32.01 -1.37 39.21
N TYR A 62 -32.29 -2.60 38.76
CA TYR A 62 -31.92 -3.02 37.40
C TYR A 62 -32.79 -2.37 36.31
N ARG A 63 -33.97 -1.87 36.65
CA ARG A 63 -34.86 -1.13 35.73
C ARG A 63 -34.48 0.35 35.73
N LEU A 64 -34.12 0.85 34.57
CA LEU A 64 -33.65 2.22 34.36
C LEU A 64 -34.76 3.05 33.67
N ALA A 65 -36.01 2.91 34.18
CA ALA A 65 -37.13 3.66 33.63
C ALA A 65 -36.92 5.18 33.78
N GLY A 66 -37.28 5.94 32.74
CA GLY A 66 -37.04 7.40 32.66
C GLY A 66 -35.60 7.78 32.36
N CYS A 67 -34.72 6.82 32.10
CA CYS A 67 -33.31 7.12 31.74
C CYS A 67 -33.10 7.17 30.21
N THR A 68 -32.19 8.09 29.82
CA THR A 68 -31.65 8.16 28.45
C THR A 68 -30.21 7.70 28.44
N LEU A 69 -29.87 6.80 27.52
CA LEU A 69 -28.48 6.40 27.25
C LEU A 69 -27.96 7.13 26.02
N TYR A 70 -26.78 7.72 26.14
CA TYR A 70 -26.02 8.30 25.03
C TYR A 70 -24.79 7.42 24.75
N VAL A 71 -24.58 7.01 23.54
CA VAL A 71 -23.45 6.15 23.12
C VAL A 71 -22.83 6.68 21.82
N THR A 72 -21.52 6.58 21.69
CA THR A 72 -20.79 7.12 20.53
C THR A 72 -20.99 6.33 19.24
N LEU A 73 -21.36 5.04 19.34
CA LEU A 73 -21.60 4.13 18.23
C LEU A 73 -22.99 3.50 18.35
N GLU A 74 -23.62 3.20 17.22
CA GLU A 74 -24.87 2.44 17.18
C GLU A 74 -24.74 1.13 17.94
N PRO A 75 -25.64 0.82 18.88
CA PRO A 75 -25.53 -0.36 19.73
C PRO A 75 -25.72 -1.66 18.93
N CYS A 76 -24.91 -2.67 19.24
CA CYS A 76 -25.05 -4.02 18.69
C CYS A 76 -26.25 -4.76 19.31
N ALA A 77 -26.58 -5.95 18.77
CA ALA A 77 -27.73 -6.75 19.23
C ALA A 77 -27.67 -7.10 20.74
N MET A 78 -26.50 -7.42 21.28
CA MET A 78 -26.30 -7.70 22.72
C MET A 78 -26.65 -6.49 23.56
N CYS A 79 -26.11 -5.32 23.25
CA CYS A 79 -26.33 -4.09 23.98
C CYS A 79 -27.78 -3.60 23.86
N SER A 80 -28.36 -3.68 22.63
CA SER A 80 -29.77 -3.36 22.42
C SER A 80 -30.71 -4.24 23.26
N GLY A 81 -30.44 -5.53 23.29
CA GLY A 81 -31.17 -6.46 24.16
C GLY A 81 -31.07 -6.07 25.65
N ALA A 82 -29.88 -5.73 26.13
CA ALA A 82 -29.65 -5.29 27.50
C ALA A 82 -30.39 -3.98 27.81
N MET A 83 -30.45 -3.03 26.89
CA MET A 83 -31.17 -1.76 27.01
C MET A 83 -32.68 -1.97 27.14
N LEU A 84 -33.25 -2.87 26.35
CA LEU A 84 -34.66 -3.26 26.41
C LEU A 84 -35.00 -3.94 27.75
N HIS A 85 -34.12 -4.85 28.20
CA HIS A 85 -34.29 -5.49 29.53
C HIS A 85 -34.18 -4.49 30.70
N ALA A 86 -33.29 -3.50 30.57
CA ALA A 86 -33.14 -2.40 31.51
C ALA A 86 -34.33 -1.40 31.46
N ARG A 87 -35.21 -1.50 30.48
CA ARG A 87 -36.34 -0.60 30.25
C ARG A 87 -35.97 0.86 30.13
N LEU A 88 -34.90 1.15 29.34
CA LEU A 88 -34.55 2.53 29.03
C LEU A 88 -35.69 3.23 28.26
N GLU A 89 -35.93 4.49 28.58
CA GLU A 89 -36.89 5.31 27.87
C GLU A 89 -36.38 5.68 26.50
N ARG A 90 -35.06 6.02 26.41
CA ARG A 90 -34.47 6.54 25.20
C ARG A 90 -33.00 6.13 25.02
N VAL A 91 -32.60 5.92 23.78
CA VAL A 91 -31.20 5.75 23.33
C VAL A 91 -30.88 6.76 22.25
N VAL A 92 -29.72 7.43 22.37
CA VAL A 92 -29.18 8.34 21.37
C VAL A 92 -27.79 7.88 21.00
N PHE A 93 -27.57 7.52 19.72
CA PHE A 93 -26.27 7.09 19.26
C PHE A 93 -25.61 8.12 18.33
N GLY A 94 -24.26 8.18 18.33
CA GLY A 94 -23.46 9.11 17.52
C GLY A 94 -23.31 8.66 16.07
N ALA A 95 -22.49 7.64 15.84
CA ALA A 95 -22.20 7.11 14.51
C ALA A 95 -23.00 5.83 14.23
N PRO A 96 -23.49 5.58 12.97
CA PRO A 96 -24.07 4.30 12.60
C PRO A 96 -23.00 3.20 12.54
N ASP A 97 -23.41 1.94 12.76
CA ASP A 97 -22.54 0.77 12.60
C ASP A 97 -23.08 -0.14 11.48
N PRO A 98 -22.53 -0.04 10.26
CA PRO A 98 -22.99 -0.84 9.11
C PRO A 98 -22.64 -2.33 9.21
N LYS A 99 -21.90 -2.78 10.25
CA LYS A 99 -21.47 -4.17 10.41
C LYS A 99 -22.28 -4.93 11.44
N THR A 100 -22.57 -4.32 12.59
CA THR A 100 -23.22 -4.98 13.73
C THR A 100 -24.31 -4.16 14.40
N GLY A 101 -24.63 -2.97 13.87
CA GLY A 101 -25.64 -2.08 14.43
C GLY A 101 -27.02 -2.70 14.46
N ALA A 102 -27.71 -2.59 15.60
CA ALA A 102 -29.02 -3.19 15.82
C ALA A 102 -30.12 -2.16 16.12
N ALA A 103 -29.87 -0.90 15.76
CA ALA A 103 -30.82 0.21 15.86
C ALA A 103 -31.23 0.77 14.49
N GLY A 104 -31.07 -0.03 13.42
CA GLY A 104 -31.52 0.31 12.07
C GLY A 104 -30.51 0.03 10.97
N SER A 105 -29.20 -0.07 11.25
CA SER A 105 -28.19 -0.28 10.20
C SER A 105 -28.15 -1.71 9.66
N VAL A 106 -28.17 -2.74 10.53
CA VAL A 106 -28.14 -4.16 10.13
C VAL A 106 -29.40 -4.87 10.65
N LEU A 107 -29.72 -4.67 11.90
CA LEU A 107 -30.93 -5.14 12.56
C LEU A 107 -31.69 -3.95 13.14
N ASN A 108 -32.99 -4.14 13.44
CA ASN A 108 -33.77 -3.13 14.14
C ASN A 108 -34.53 -3.76 15.32
N LEU A 109 -33.80 -4.05 16.41
CA LEU A 109 -34.42 -4.63 17.61
C LEU A 109 -35.37 -3.68 18.32
N PHE A 110 -35.15 -2.39 18.25
CA PHE A 110 -36.01 -1.39 18.89
C PHE A 110 -37.34 -1.17 18.11
N GLY A 111 -37.37 -1.56 16.85
CA GLY A 111 -38.58 -1.52 16.02
C GLY A 111 -39.43 -2.80 16.09
N GLU A 112 -39.02 -3.81 16.86
CA GLU A 112 -39.72 -5.10 16.96
C GLU A 112 -40.90 -5.01 17.95
N PRO A 113 -42.16 -5.01 17.49
CA PRO A 113 -43.32 -4.75 18.33
C PRO A 113 -43.65 -5.89 19.30
N GLN A 114 -43.12 -7.08 19.10
CA GLN A 114 -43.36 -8.24 19.95
C GLN A 114 -42.53 -8.21 21.25
N LEU A 115 -41.52 -7.32 21.32
CA LEU A 115 -40.70 -7.20 22.52
C LEU A 115 -41.46 -6.49 23.64
N ASN A 116 -41.23 -6.95 24.88
CA ASN A 116 -41.97 -6.52 26.07
C ASN A 116 -41.78 -5.05 26.49
N HIS A 117 -40.80 -4.36 25.88
CA HIS A 117 -40.52 -2.95 26.16
C HIS A 117 -40.13 -2.24 24.85
N GLN A 118 -40.64 -1.03 24.69
CA GLN A 118 -40.35 -0.18 23.53
C GLN A 118 -39.48 0.99 24.00
N THR A 119 -38.27 1.05 23.51
CA THR A 119 -37.32 2.14 23.79
C THR A 119 -37.26 3.05 22.58
N ARG A 120 -37.39 4.35 22.76
CA ARG A 120 -37.20 5.32 21.68
C ARG A 120 -35.72 5.38 21.28
N VAL A 121 -35.41 5.33 19.98
CA VAL A 121 -34.05 5.45 19.46
C VAL A 121 -33.96 6.64 18.51
N ASP A 122 -32.93 7.46 18.72
CA ASP A 122 -32.65 8.61 17.86
C ASP A 122 -31.17 8.60 17.46
N ALA A 123 -30.88 8.89 16.21
CA ALA A 123 -29.53 9.31 15.81
C ALA A 123 -29.25 10.72 16.35
N LEU A 124 -27.99 11.00 16.66
CA LEU A 124 -27.60 12.32 17.18
C LEU A 124 -27.84 13.42 16.15
N ALA A 125 -28.58 14.43 16.51
CA ALA A 125 -28.92 15.56 15.63
C ALA A 125 -27.75 16.54 15.41
N ASP A 126 -26.75 16.58 16.32
CA ASP A 126 -25.53 17.38 16.18
C ASP A 126 -24.58 16.66 15.21
N VAL A 127 -24.55 17.14 13.96
CA VAL A 127 -23.81 16.53 12.85
C VAL A 127 -22.30 16.53 13.10
N ASP A 128 -21.76 17.60 13.68
CA ASP A 128 -20.31 17.71 13.95
C ASP A 128 -19.89 16.71 15.04
N LEU A 129 -20.70 16.57 16.06
CA LEU A 129 -20.42 15.65 17.15
C LEU A 129 -20.63 14.19 16.72
N ALA A 130 -21.59 13.92 15.83
CA ALA A 130 -21.78 12.60 15.22
C ALA A 130 -20.58 12.23 14.31
N ALA A 131 -20.11 13.17 13.51
CA ALA A 131 -18.91 13.00 12.70
C ALA A 131 -17.66 12.74 13.54
N ALA A 132 -17.49 13.45 14.68
CA ALA A 132 -16.38 13.21 15.60
C ALA A 132 -16.42 11.79 16.21
N CYS A 133 -17.60 11.24 16.51
CA CYS A 133 -17.75 9.87 16.97
C CYS A 133 -17.28 8.85 15.92
N GLY A 134 -17.66 9.04 14.65
CA GLY A 134 -17.24 8.18 13.54
C GLY A 134 -15.75 8.31 13.20
N ALA A 135 -15.22 9.54 13.24
CA ALA A 135 -13.81 9.82 12.97
C ALA A 135 -12.89 9.15 14.01
N LEU A 136 -13.26 9.16 15.29
CA LEU A 136 -12.48 8.51 16.32
C LEU A 136 -12.31 7.00 16.08
N LEU A 137 -13.37 6.31 15.68
CA LEU A 137 -13.33 4.89 15.31
C LEU A 137 -12.47 4.66 14.06
N THR A 138 -12.67 5.48 13.04
CA THR A 138 -11.93 5.38 11.77
C THR A 138 -10.43 5.55 12.01
N THR A 139 -10.02 6.56 12.78
CA THR A 139 -8.62 6.82 13.13
C THR A 139 -8.02 5.66 13.93
N PHE A 140 -8.73 5.20 14.96
CA PHE A 140 -8.28 4.08 15.78
C PHE A 140 -8.02 2.80 14.97
N PHE A 141 -8.95 2.44 14.07
CA PHE A 141 -8.76 1.27 13.22
C PHE A 141 -7.75 1.51 12.09
N LYS A 142 -7.58 2.75 11.63
CA LYS A 142 -6.53 3.10 10.67
C LYS A 142 -5.14 2.94 11.29
N GLU A 143 -4.95 3.44 12.51
CA GLU A 143 -3.68 3.34 13.25
C GLU A 143 -3.38 1.91 13.70
N ARG A 144 -4.40 1.09 13.97
CA ARG A 144 -4.29 -0.31 14.38
C ARG A 144 -4.45 -1.34 13.26
N ARG A 145 -4.61 -0.94 12.03
CA ARG A 145 -4.33 -1.80 10.88
C ARG A 145 -2.82 -2.07 10.79
N VAL A 146 -2.24 -2.49 11.90
CA VAL A 146 -1.12 -3.40 11.84
C VAL A 146 -1.69 -4.63 11.13
N THR A 147 -1.32 -4.80 9.87
CA THR A 147 -1.53 -6.05 9.15
C THR A 147 -1.18 -7.17 10.13
N PRO A 148 -2.05 -8.17 10.37
CA PRO A 148 -1.70 -9.27 11.25
C PRO A 148 -0.29 -9.70 10.87
N ALA A 149 0.62 -9.83 11.84
CA ALA A 149 1.95 -10.31 11.56
C ALA A 149 1.77 -11.72 11.00
N HIS A 150 1.63 -11.83 9.66
CA HIS A 150 1.66 -13.13 9.01
C HIS A 150 3.01 -13.71 9.37
N PRO A 151 3.06 -14.88 10.01
CA PRO A 151 4.31 -15.50 10.34
C PRO A 151 5.14 -15.56 9.06
N LEU A 152 6.40 -15.20 9.16
CA LEU A 152 7.33 -15.31 8.03
C LEU A 152 7.31 -16.78 7.57
N ARG A 153 7.15 -17.00 6.28
CA ARG A 153 7.22 -18.36 5.71
C ARG A 153 8.60 -18.96 5.97
N ASP A 154 8.66 -20.26 6.26
CA ASP A 154 9.91 -20.99 6.53
C ASP A 154 10.90 -20.93 5.35
N ASP A 155 10.39 -20.79 4.13
CA ASP A 155 11.17 -20.71 2.89
C ASP A 155 11.50 -19.27 2.45
N ALA A 156 11.25 -18.27 3.31
CA ALA A 156 11.53 -16.88 3.04
C ALA A 156 12.34 -16.23 4.19
N LEU A 157 12.91 -15.06 3.91
CA LEU A 157 13.57 -14.19 4.88
C LEU A 157 12.91 -12.80 4.83
N ARG A 158 12.99 -12.10 5.95
CA ARG A 158 12.62 -10.69 6.06
C ARG A 158 13.79 -9.92 6.59
N THR A 159 14.24 -8.91 5.85
CA THR A 159 15.35 -8.06 6.28
C THR A 159 14.98 -7.35 7.58
N PRO A 160 15.83 -7.38 8.61
CA PRO A 160 15.60 -6.67 9.86
C PRO A 160 15.42 -5.17 9.64
N GLU A 161 14.48 -4.56 10.36
CA GLU A 161 14.17 -3.12 10.21
C GLU A 161 15.39 -2.23 10.53
N ASP A 162 16.29 -2.66 11.43
CA ASP A 162 17.51 -1.94 11.75
C ASP A 162 18.43 -1.72 10.55
N CYS A 163 18.38 -2.60 9.54
CA CYS A 163 19.10 -2.42 8.28
C CYS A 163 18.65 -1.16 7.52
N PHE A 164 17.44 -0.67 7.80
CA PHE A 164 16.82 0.49 7.14
C PHE A 164 16.77 1.74 8.03
N ALA A 165 17.48 1.74 9.17
CA ALA A 165 17.39 2.83 10.16
C ALA A 165 17.96 4.17 9.65
N SER A 166 18.88 4.14 8.68
CA SER A 166 19.57 5.34 8.17
C SER A 166 19.54 5.32 6.64
N LEU A 167 18.45 5.86 6.06
CA LEU A 167 18.26 5.94 4.61
C LEU A 167 18.22 7.41 4.18
N PRO A 168 19.30 7.96 3.62
CA PRO A 168 19.32 9.36 3.17
C PRO A 168 18.22 9.65 2.15
N GLY A 169 17.42 10.69 2.42
CA GLY A 169 16.38 11.13 1.49
C GLY A 169 15.18 10.16 1.36
N TYR A 170 14.96 9.27 2.35
CA TYR A 170 13.87 8.28 2.32
C TYR A 170 13.03 8.34 3.62
N PRO A 171 12.23 9.40 3.82
CA PRO A 171 11.54 9.64 5.08
C PRO A 171 10.16 8.93 5.18
N TRP A 172 9.73 8.22 4.15
CA TRP A 172 8.36 7.72 4.01
C TRP A 172 8.07 6.51 4.89
N ALA A 173 6.83 6.48 5.40
CA ALA A 173 6.34 5.34 6.15
C ALA A 173 6.14 4.12 5.23
N PRO A 174 6.50 2.91 5.67
CA PRO A 174 6.30 1.70 4.88
C PRO A 174 4.82 1.28 4.87
N HIS A 175 4.34 0.86 3.70
CA HIS A 175 3.09 0.14 3.54
C HIS A 175 3.34 -1.32 3.16
N TYR A 176 2.42 -2.21 3.54
CA TYR A 176 2.59 -3.64 3.27
C TYR A 176 1.28 -4.27 2.81
N LEU A 177 1.38 -5.19 1.83
CA LEU A 177 0.32 -6.12 1.45
C LEU A 177 0.80 -7.56 1.66
N ASN A 178 -0.12 -8.44 2.08
CA ASN A 178 0.11 -9.87 2.29
C ASN A 178 -1.11 -10.71 1.92
N ASP A 179 -2.16 -10.05 1.41
CA ASP A 179 -3.45 -10.62 1.05
C ASP A 179 -3.64 -10.81 -0.46
N LEU A 180 -2.59 -10.58 -1.27
CA LEU A 180 -2.62 -10.92 -2.68
C LEU A 180 -2.49 -12.44 -2.87
N PRO A 181 -3.36 -13.07 -3.68
CA PRO A 181 -3.35 -14.52 -3.89
C PRO A 181 -1.96 -15.09 -4.25
N SER A 182 -1.27 -14.44 -5.19
CA SER A 182 0.06 -14.88 -5.66
C SER A 182 1.15 -14.77 -4.60
N LEU A 183 1.00 -13.94 -3.57
CA LEU A 183 2.00 -13.84 -2.48
C LEU A 183 2.04 -15.10 -1.62
N ALA A 184 0.91 -15.80 -1.48
CA ALA A 184 0.81 -17.05 -0.72
C ALA A 184 1.49 -16.95 0.68
N GLY A 185 1.24 -15.82 1.39
CA GLY A 185 1.77 -15.54 2.72
C GLY A 185 3.09 -14.76 2.75
N LEU A 186 3.67 -14.39 1.63
CA LEU A 186 4.74 -13.39 1.57
C LEU A 186 4.18 -11.98 1.79
N ARG A 187 5.04 -11.08 2.28
CA ARG A 187 4.73 -9.67 2.47
C ARG A 187 5.39 -8.83 1.39
N LEU A 188 4.60 -8.02 0.69
CA LEU A 188 5.06 -7.03 -0.28
C LEU A 188 5.05 -5.64 0.35
N HIS A 189 6.18 -4.95 0.29
CA HIS A 189 6.33 -3.55 0.70
C HIS A 189 6.05 -2.61 -0.46
N TYR A 190 5.51 -1.44 -0.16
CA TYR A 190 5.38 -0.35 -1.13
C TYR A 190 5.33 1.01 -0.42
N LEU A 191 5.71 2.05 -1.14
CA LEU A 191 5.43 3.44 -0.79
C LEU A 191 4.11 3.86 -1.43
N ASP A 192 3.35 4.71 -0.72
CA ASP A 192 2.08 5.28 -1.20
C ASP A 192 1.95 6.70 -0.65
N GLU A 193 2.40 7.66 -1.43
CA GLU A 193 2.52 9.05 -1.05
C GLU A 193 1.55 9.92 -1.85
N GLY A 194 0.96 10.91 -1.19
CA GLY A 194 -0.04 11.80 -1.76
C GLY A 194 -1.49 11.33 -1.55
N PRO A 195 -2.48 12.09 -2.05
CA PRO A 195 -3.89 11.77 -1.89
C PRO A 195 -4.29 10.51 -2.68
N ALA A 196 -5.11 9.65 -2.07
CA ALA A 196 -5.58 8.43 -2.75
C ALA A 196 -6.49 8.71 -3.95
N ASP A 197 -7.13 9.89 -3.97
CA ASP A 197 -8.01 10.40 -5.03
C ASP A 197 -7.32 11.42 -5.94
N ALA A 198 -5.99 11.47 -5.92
CA ALA A 198 -5.21 12.35 -6.79
C ALA A 198 -5.57 12.12 -8.28
N PRO A 199 -5.54 13.18 -9.11
CA PRO A 199 -5.88 13.08 -10.52
C PRO A 199 -4.92 12.21 -11.32
N VAL A 200 -3.68 12.08 -10.86
CA VAL A 200 -2.64 11.25 -11.48
C VAL A 200 -2.01 10.34 -10.43
N THR A 201 -1.78 9.09 -10.82
CA THR A 201 -0.99 8.13 -10.02
C THR A 201 0.30 7.75 -10.75
N TRP A 202 1.45 8.06 -10.17
CA TRP A 202 2.76 7.63 -10.67
C TRP A 202 3.10 6.26 -10.09
N LEU A 203 3.04 5.22 -10.92
CA LEU A 203 3.42 3.86 -10.53
C LEU A 203 4.88 3.61 -10.89
N CYS A 204 5.77 3.62 -9.90
CA CYS A 204 7.22 3.54 -10.06
C CYS A 204 7.74 2.13 -9.82
N LEU A 205 8.15 1.43 -10.86
CA LEU A 205 8.66 0.05 -10.80
C LEU A 205 10.17 0.01 -10.96
N HIS A 206 10.87 -0.44 -9.92
CA HIS A 206 12.31 -0.58 -9.89
C HIS A 206 12.78 -1.86 -10.60
N GLY A 207 14.08 -1.91 -10.93
CA GLY A 207 14.74 -3.08 -11.49
C GLY A 207 15.70 -3.78 -10.53
N ASN A 208 16.53 -4.67 -11.06
CA ASN A 208 17.55 -5.42 -10.34
C ASN A 208 18.93 -4.70 -10.48
N PRO A 209 19.66 -4.45 -9.39
CA PRO A 209 19.45 -4.84 -7.99
C PRO A 209 18.85 -3.74 -7.09
N ALA A 210 18.09 -2.82 -7.66
CA ALA A 210 17.48 -1.69 -6.97
C ALA A 210 16.27 -2.10 -6.09
N TRP A 211 15.66 -1.10 -5.48
CA TRP A 211 14.41 -1.16 -4.73
C TRP A 211 13.77 0.24 -4.72
N SER A 212 12.63 0.45 -4.08
CA SER A 212 11.90 1.74 -4.13
C SER A 212 12.76 2.97 -3.76
N TYR A 213 13.88 2.79 -3.04
CA TYR A 213 14.87 3.83 -2.77
C TYR A 213 15.39 4.52 -4.04
N LEU A 214 15.39 3.82 -5.16
CA LEU A 214 15.80 4.35 -6.46
C LEU A 214 15.00 5.60 -6.86
N TYR A 215 13.74 5.68 -6.44
CA TYR A 215 12.84 6.76 -6.79
C TYR A 215 12.83 7.93 -5.80
N ARG A 216 13.71 7.92 -4.77
CA ARG A 216 13.74 8.92 -3.69
C ARG A 216 13.86 10.37 -4.18
N LYS A 217 14.49 10.60 -5.33
CA LYS A 217 14.65 11.93 -5.94
C LYS A 217 13.48 12.33 -6.84
N MET A 218 12.64 11.39 -7.27
CA MET A 218 11.47 11.65 -8.12
C MET A 218 10.19 11.83 -7.29
N ILE A 219 10.01 11.04 -6.25
CA ILE A 219 8.80 11.04 -5.40
C ILE A 219 8.46 12.43 -4.87
N PRO A 220 9.40 13.23 -4.29
CA PRO A 220 9.07 14.55 -3.77
C PRO A 220 8.60 15.51 -4.87
N VAL A 221 9.12 15.38 -6.10
CA VAL A 221 8.77 16.24 -7.22
C VAL A 221 7.33 15.97 -7.67
N PHE A 222 6.94 14.70 -7.80
CA PHE A 222 5.58 14.32 -8.15
C PHE A 222 4.57 14.68 -7.03
N ALA A 223 4.90 14.33 -5.79
CA ALA A 223 4.02 14.58 -4.63
C ALA A 223 3.79 16.08 -4.38
N ALA A 224 4.76 16.92 -4.67
CA ALA A 224 4.64 18.38 -4.53
C ALA A 224 3.57 19.00 -5.47
N GLN A 225 3.15 18.31 -6.53
CA GLN A 225 2.05 18.70 -7.40
C GLN A 225 0.68 18.23 -6.90
N GLY A 226 0.63 17.49 -5.81
CA GLY A 226 -0.58 16.87 -5.28
C GLY A 226 -0.92 15.54 -5.95
N ASP A 227 -0.01 14.95 -6.72
CA ASP A 227 -0.16 13.65 -7.34
C ASP A 227 0.10 12.52 -6.33
N ARG A 228 -0.45 11.34 -6.62
CA ARG A 228 -0.16 10.11 -5.88
C ARG A 228 1.04 9.39 -6.47
N VAL A 229 1.95 8.92 -5.62
CA VAL A 229 3.11 8.13 -6.04
C VAL A 229 3.08 6.78 -5.34
N VAL A 230 3.08 5.71 -6.12
CA VAL A 230 3.09 4.33 -5.62
C VAL A 230 4.36 3.63 -6.11
N ALA A 231 5.17 3.12 -5.19
CA ALA A 231 6.44 2.47 -5.53
C ALA A 231 6.60 1.15 -4.75
N PRO A 232 6.20 0.01 -5.32
CA PRO A 232 6.39 -1.30 -4.69
C PRO A 232 7.85 -1.75 -4.74
N ASP A 233 8.28 -2.48 -3.71
CA ASP A 233 9.47 -3.33 -3.76
C ASP A 233 9.07 -4.69 -4.32
N LEU A 234 9.65 -5.11 -5.42
CA LEU A 234 9.45 -6.46 -5.94
C LEU A 234 9.83 -7.51 -4.88
N ILE A 235 9.12 -8.64 -4.83
CA ILE A 235 9.47 -9.71 -3.91
C ILE A 235 10.93 -10.15 -4.14
N GLY A 236 11.69 -10.22 -3.05
CA GLY A 236 13.14 -10.45 -3.09
C GLY A 236 13.98 -9.18 -2.97
N PHE A 237 13.36 -7.98 -2.99
CA PHE A 237 14.03 -6.69 -2.94
C PHE A 237 13.50 -5.81 -1.80
N GLY A 238 14.20 -4.73 -1.50
CA GLY A 238 13.80 -3.70 -0.54
C GLY A 238 13.32 -4.26 0.79
N LYS A 239 12.18 -3.78 1.26
CA LYS A 239 11.53 -4.23 2.50
C LYS A 239 10.53 -5.38 2.27
N SER A 240 10.34 -5.86 1.04
CA SER A 240 9.55 -7.04 0.73
C SER A 240 10.22 -8.33 1.20
N ASP A 241 9.44 -9.38 1.47
CA ASP A 241 9.96 -10.69 1.84
C ASP A 241 10.83 -11.30 0.72
N LYS A 242 11.77 -12.15 1.10
CA LYS A 242 12.80 -12.71 0.24
C LYS A 242 12.76 -14.23 0.25
N PRO A 243 12.13 -14.87 -0.74
CA PRO A 243 12.23 -16.30 -0.93
C PRO A 243 13.71 -16.74 -0.97
N LYS A 244 14.03 -17.84 -0.27
CA LYS A 244 15.42 -18.32 -0.11
C LYS A 244 15.98 -19.00 -1.37
N LYS A 245 15.09 -19.48 -2.26
CA LYS A 245 15.47 -20.24 -3.45
C LYS A 245 15.41 -19.38 -4.70
N ASP A 246 16.45 -19.43 -5.52
CA ASP A 246 16.51 -18.72 -6.80
C ASP A 246 15.39 -19.19 -7.74
N SER A 247 15.07 -20.49 -7.74
CA SER A 247 14.01 -21.10 -8.55
C SER A 247 12.58 -20.68 -8.17
N PHE A 248 12.39 -19.93 -7.07
CA PHE A 248 11.10 -19.35 -6.71
C PHE A 248 10.70 -18.23 -7.67
N HIS A 249 11.69 -17.49 -8.15
CA HIS A 249 11.46 -16.32 -8.98
C HIS A 249 11.24 -16.74 -10.44
N THR A 250 10.11 -16.33 -11.01
CA THR A 250 9.79 -16.49 -12.43
C THR A 250 9.21 -15.18 -12.98
N PHE A 251 9.35 -14.93 -14.28
CA PHE A 251 8.81 -13.74 -14.93
C PHE A 251 7.29 -13.67 -14.78
N SER A 252 6.59 -14.76 -15.11
CA SER A 252 5.13 -14.82 -15.06
C SER A 252 4.60 -14.61 -13.64
N TRP A 253 5.27 -15.15 -12.62
CA TRP A 253 4.85 -14.97 -11.24
C TRP A 253 5.02 -13.52 -10.75
N HIS A 254 6.17 -12.88 -11.00
CA HIS A 254 6.38 -11.47 -10.65
C HIS A 254 5.38 -10.54 -11.34
N ARG A 255 5.11 -10.81 -12.63
CA ARG A 255 4.08 -10.09 -13.37
C ARG A 255 2.71 -10.24 -12.73
N GLN A 256 2.33 -11.46 -12.35
CA GLN A 256 1.03 -11.73 -11.73
C GLN A 256 0.87 -10.99 -10.39
N VAL A 257 1.92 -10.98 -9.55
CA VAL A 257 1.93 -10.20 -8.30
C VAL A 257 1.68 -8.71 -8.57
N LEU A 258 2.31 -8.13 -9.60
CA LEU A 258 2.11 -6.73 -9.96
C LEU A 258 0.69 -6.45 -10.48
N LEU A 259 0.08 -7.35 -11.24
CA LEU A 259 -1.31 -7.22 -11.67
C LEU A 259 -2.27 -7.22 -10.49
N GLU A 260 -2.12 -8.17 -9.57
CA GLU A 260 -2.91 -8.24 -8.34
C GLU A 260 -2.69 -7.00 -7.44
N PHE A 261 -1.46 -6.49 -7.38
CA PHE A 261 -1.13 -5.26 -6.64
C PHE A 261 -1.88 -4.04 -7.18
N ILE A 262 -1.87 -3.86 -8.50
CA ILE A 262 -2.56 -2.74 -9.18
C ILE A 262 -4.07 -2.83 -8.98
N GLU A 263 -4.62 -4.03 -9.09
CA GLU A 263 -6.04 -4.29 -8.86
C GLU A 263 -6.43 -4.06 -7.39
N ARG A 264 -5.64 -4.57 -6.44
CA ARG A 264 -5.88 -4.45 -5.00
C ARG A 264 -5.90 -3.01 -4.50
N LEU A 265 -5.05 -2.16 -5.06
CA LEU A 265 -5.03 -0.73 -4.77
C LEU A 265 -5.98 0.09 -5.64
N ASP A 266 -6.68 -0.54 -6.59
CA ASP A 266 -7.56 0.07 -7.59
C ASP A 266 -6.92 1.29 -8.26
N LEU A 267 -5.65 1.14 -8.69
CA LEU A 267 -4.90 2.24 -9.31
C LEU A 267 -5.57 2.66 -10.62
N LYS A 268 -5.79 3.96 -10.78
CA LYS A 268 -6.42 4.58 -11.94
C LYS A 268 -5.62 5.78 -12.40
N ASN A 269 -5.81 6.16 -13.66
CA ASN A 269 -5.11 7.27 -14.29
C ASN A 269 -3.58 7.20 -14.07
N VAL A 270 -3.05 6.03 -14.33
CA VAL A 270 -1.66 5.67 -14.03
C VAL A 270 -0.72 6.21 -15.09
N VAL A 271 0.28 6.97 -14.67
CA VAL A 271 1.52 7.15 -15.42
C VAL A 271 2.49 6.08 -14.94
N LEU A 272 2.75 5.10 -15.80
CA LEU A 272 3.66 4.00 -15.50
C LEU A 272 5.12 4.47 -15.63
N VAL A 273 5.90 4.35 -14.55
CA VAL A 273 7.31 4.79 -14.49
C VAL A 273 8.20 3.56 -14.35
N VAL A 274 8.99 3.27 -15.35
CA VAL A 274 9.72 2.00 -15.44
C VAL A 274 11.19 2.16 -15.88
N GLN A 275 12.02 1.24 -15.35
CA GLN A 275 13.42 1.10 -15.70
C GLN A 275 13.87 -0.35 -15.47
N ASP A 276 14.80 -0.88 -16.25
CA ASP A 276 15.39 -2.23 -16.13
C ASP A 276 14.29 -3.31 -16.00
N TRP A 277 14.32 -4.18 -14.97
CA TRP A 277 13.28 -5.18 -14.71
C TRP A 277 11.91 -4.57 -14.42
N GLY A 278 11.88 -3.37 -13.83
CA GLY A 278 10.63 -2.62 -13.71
C GLY A 278 10.01 -2.35 -15.08
N GLY A 279 10.82 -2.24 -16.15
CA GLY A 279 10.35 -2.14 -17.52
C GLY A 279 10.05 -3.50 -18.15
N LEU A 280 10.91 -4.51 -17.99
CA LEU A 280 10.64 -5.85 -18.53
C LEU A 280 9.28 -6.39 -18.06
N LEU A 281 8.97 -6.22 -16.79
CA LEU A 281 7.67 -6.60 -16.21
C LEU A 281 6.60 -5.54 -16.49
N GLY A 282 6.90 -4.27 -16.23
CA GLY A 282 5.97 -3.15 -16.28
C GLY A 282 5.37 -2.92 -17.66
N LEU A 283 6.17 -2.99 -18.73
CA LEU A 283 5.67 -2.86 -20.09
C LEU A 283 4.67 -3.96 -20.51
N THR A 284 4.54 -5.03 -19.72
CA THR A 284 3.55 -6.09 -19.98
C THR A 284 2.24 -5.90 -19.23
N LEU A 285 2.13 -4.90 -18.35
CA LEU A 285 0.96 -4.70 -17.51
C LEU A 285 -0.19 -3.98 -18.20
N PRO A 286 0.04 -2.89 -19.00
CA PRO A 286 -1.05 -2.11 -19.56
C PRO A 286 -1.96 -2.89 -20.50
N MET A 287 -1.48 -3.88 -21.23
CA MET A 287 -2.31 -4.70 -22.12
C MET A 287 -3.40 -5.50 -21.37
N ALA A 288 -3.23 -5.74 -20.06
CA ALA A 288 -4.22 -6.45 -19.26
C ALA A 288 -5.41 -5.56 -18.82
N ALA A 289 -5.18 -4.25 -18.70
CA ALA A 289 -6.19 -3.27 -18.28
C ALA A 289 -5.83 -1.87 -18.84
N PRO A 290 -5.89 -1.65 -20.17
CA PRO A 290 -5.42 -0.42 -20.81
C PRO A 290 -6.05 0.86 -20.25
N GLN A 291 -7.32 0.78 -19.85
CA GLN A 291 -8.09 1.90 -19.31
C GLN A 291 -7.58 2.45 -17.99
N ARG A 292 -6.68 1.74 -17.29
CA ARG A 292 -6.06 2.22 -16.05
C ARG A 292 -4.90 3.18 -16.30
N TYR A 293 -4.34 3.18 -17.52
CA TYR A 293 -3.08 3.86 -17.84
C TYR A 293 -3.31 5.04 -18.77
N SER A 294 -2.79 6.20 -18.37
CA SER A 294 -2.85 7.45 -19.16
C SER A 294 -1.49 7.84 -19.72
N GLY A 295 -0.38 7.34 -19.15
CA GLY A 295 0.95 7.72 -19.56
C GLY A 295 2.01 6.66 -19.28
N LEU A 296 3.16 6.82 -19.93
CA LEU A 296 4.36 6.00 -19.76
C LEU A 296 5.60 6.89 -19.68
N LEU A 297 6.31 6.82 -18.55
CA LEU A 297 7.68 7.31 -18.43
C LEU A 297 8.62 6.11 -18.45
N VAL A 298 9.32 5.91 -19.55
CA VAL A 298 10.20 4.76 -19.78
C VAL A 298 11.66 5.18 -19.79
N MET A 299 12.47 4.46 -19.01
CA MET A 299 13.89 4.73 -18.80
C MET A 299 14.68 3.42 -18.96
N ASN A 300 15.84 3.46 -19.55
CA ASN A 300 16.81 2.36 -19.75
C ASN A 300 16.26 0.96 -19.48
N THR A 301 15.46 0.45 -20.42
CA THR A 301 14.81 -0.86 -20.36
C THR A 301 14.56 -1.43 -21.76
N THR A 302 13.94 -2.60 -21.84
CA THR A 302 13.56 -3.25 -23.11
C THR A 302 12.38 -4.19 -22.92
N LEU A 303 11.86 -4.73 -24.03
CA LEU A 303 11.02 -5.93 -24.06
C LEU A 303 11.90 -7.12 -24.46
N ALA A 304 12.05 -8.11 -23.58
CA ALA A 304 12.79 -9.32 -23.83
C ALA A 304 11.84 -10.37 -24.47
N MET A 305 11.93 -10.54 -25.77
CA MET A 305 10.99 -11.34 -26.58
C MET A 305 11.49 -12.75 -26.89
N GLY A 306 12.77 -13.03 -26.63
CA GLY A 306 13.41 -14.31 -26.94
C GLY A 306 13.65 -14.56 -28.44
N ASP A 307 13.44 -13.56 -29.28
CA ASP A 307 13.57 -13.61 -30.75
C ASP A 307 14.85 -12.97 -31.29
N ALA A 308 15.68 -12.40 -30.41
CA ALA A 308 16.95 -11.80 -30.72
C ALA A 308 18.01 -12.20 -29.67
N PRO A 309 19.29 -12.27 -30.05
CA PRO A 309 20.37 -12.55 -29.13
C PRO A 309 20.49 -11.43 -28.09
N LEU A 310 20.84 -11.82 -26.86
CA LEU A 310 21.13 -10.87 -25.78
C LEU A 310 22.37 -10.05 -26.13
N SER A 311 22.38 -8.78 -25.69
CA SER A 311 23.52 -7.89 -25.94
C SER A 311 24.79 -8.39 -25.25
N PRO A 312 25.99 -8.15 -25.80
CA PRO A 312 27.26 -8.49 -25.14
C PRO A 312 27.38 -7.86 -23.74
N GLY A 313 26.87 -6.64 -23.56
CA GLY A 313 26.84 -5.96 -22.26
C GLY A 313 25.98 -6.70 -21.22
N PHE A 314 24.81 -7.16 -21.64
CA PHE A 314 23.95 -7.95 -20.74
C PHE A 314 24.56 -9.32 -20.43
N ILE A 315 25.15 -10.02 -21.40
CA ILE A 315 25.84 -11.30 -21.17
C ILE A 315 26.97 -11.12 -20.14
N ALA A 316 27.78 -10.06 -20.31
CA ALA A 316 28.86 -9.76 -19.36
C ALA A 316 28.33 -9.47 -17.94
N TRP A 317 27.18 -8.75 -17.84
CA TRP A 317 26.51 -8.52 -16.58
C TRP A 317 26.01 -9.82 -15.93
N ARG A 318 25.29 -10.66 -16.67
CA ARG A 318 24.78 -11.96 -16.22
C ARG A 318 25.92 -12.86 -15.71
N ASP A 319 27.02 -12.93 -16.46
CA ASP A 319 28.21 -13.70 -16.11
C ASP A 319 28.88 -13.14 -14.84
N MET A 320 28.96 -11.82 -14.69
CA MET A 320 29.50 -11.18 -13.48
C MET A 320 28.65 -11.52 -12.25
N CYS A 321 27.33 -11.46 -12.35
CA CYS A 321 26.42 -11.84 -11.27
C CYS A 321 26.58 -13.32 -10.89
N ALA A 322 26.71 -14.21 -11.86
CA ALA A 322 26.91 -15.64 -11.63
C ALA A 322 28.24 -15.96 -10.93
N ARG A 323 29.32 -15.29 -11.34
CA ARG A 323 30.66 -15.49 -10.74
C ARG A 323 30.82 -14.83 -9.37
N ASN A 324 30.10 -13.74 -9.13
CA ASN A 324 30.19 -12.98 -7.88
C ASN A 324 28.80 -12.74 -7.30
N PRO A 325 28.13 -13.75 -6.75
CA PRO A 325 26.76 -13.65 -6.25
C PRO A 325 26.63 -12.76 -4.99
N GLU A 326 27.73 -12.36 -4.39
CA GLU A 326 27.77 -11.50 -3.21
C GLU A 326 28.33 -10.10 -3.52
N PHE A 327 28.26 -9.66 -4.79
CA PHE A 327 28.75 -8.33 -5.16
C PHE A 327 28.09 -7.22 -4.33
N ASP A 328 28.87 -6.18 -4.05
CA ASP A 328 28.42 -5.00 -3.31
C ASP A 328 27.52 -4.14 -4.23
N VAL A 329 26.21 -4.10 -3.91
CA VAL A 329 25.20 -3.36 -4.66
C VAL A 329 25.50 -1.85 -4.59
N GLY A 330 25.82 -1.32 -3.40
CA GLY A 330 26.13 0.09 -3.23
C GLY A 330 27.34 0.52 -4.06
N ARG A 331 28.38 -0.31 -4.12
CA ARG A 331 29.53 -0.06 -4.95
C ARG A 331 29.22 -0.07 -6.46
N LEU A 332 28.27 -0.91 -6.88
CA LEU A 332 27.77 -0.91 -8.26
C LEU A 332 27.13 0.43 -8.62
N PHE A 333 26.24 0.91 -7.74
CA PHE A 333 25.57 2.21 -7.92
C PHE A 333 26.57 3.36 -7.92
N GLY A 334 27.49 3.42 -6.97
CA GLY A 334 28.51 4.48 -6.89
C GLY A 334 29.44 4.54 -8.11
N ARG A 335 29.73 3.41 -8.76
CA ARG A 335 30.51 3.40 -10.01
C ARG A 335 29.80 4.07 -11.18
N GLY A 336 28.49 3.85 -11.29
CA GLY A 336 27.66 4.46 -12.32
C GLY A 336 27.22 5.89 -12.02
N ASN A 337 27.35 6.32 -10.76
CA ASN A 337 26.83 7.60 -10.26
C ASN A 337 27.82 8.22 -9.26
N PRO A 338 28.94 8.76 -9.73
CA PRO A 338 30.03 9.26 -8.84
C PRO A 338 29.61 10.44 -7.93
N GLN A 339 28.46 11.06 -8.21
CA GLN A 339 27.90 12.13 -7.39
C GLN A 339 27.21 11.63 -6.10
N MET A 340 26.95 10.32 -5.97
CA MET A 340 26.33 9.73 -4.79
C MET A 340 27.27 9.75 -3.60
N SER A 341 26.73 10.04 -2.41
CA SER A 341 27.45 9.90 -1.14
C SER A 341 27.66 8.42 -0.77
N GLY A 342 28.60 8.16 0.14
CA GLY A 342 28.82 6.81 0.67
C GLY A 342 27.56 6.23 1.35
N ASP A 343 26.80 7.07 2.05
CA ASP A 343 25.56 6.67 2.74
C ASP A 343 24.45 6.33 1.77
N GLU A 344 24.31 7.08 0.65
CA GLU A 344 23.37 6.75 -0.40
C GLU A 344 23.74 5.42 -1.08
N CYS A 345 25.04 5.16 -1.31
CA CYS A 345 25.50 3.87 -1.81
C CYS A 345 25.19 2.74 -0.81
N ALA A 346 25.44 2.96 0.48
CA ALA A 346 25.17 1.97 1.51
C ALA A 346 23.67 1.61 1.62
N ALA A 347 22.78 2.57 1.39
CA ALA A 347 21.34 2.35 1.39
C ALA A 347 20.87 1.29 0.36
N TYR A 348 21.59 1.13 -0.75
CA TYR A 348 21.29 0.06 -1.73
C TYR A 348 21.70 -1.33 -1.25
N ASN A 349 22.58 -1.45 -0.27
CA ASN A 349 22.94 -2.71 0.37
C ASN A 349 21.98 -3.09 1.51
N ALA A 350 21.23 -2.14 2.05
CA ALA A 350 20.36 -2.34 3.22
C ALA A 350 19.44 -3.58 3.13
N PRO A 351 18.81 -3.91 1.96
CA PRO A 351 17.97 -5.09 1.83
C PRO A 351 18.71 -6.43 1.92
N PHE A 352 20.04 -6.46 1.78
CA PHE A 352 20.83 -7.65 1.49
C PHE A 352 21.97 -7.86 2.51
N PRO A 353 21.67 -8.03 3.81
CA PRO A 353 22.72 -8.11 4.86
C PRO A 353 23.67 -9.29 4.68
N ASP A 354 23.20 -10.39 4.09
CA ASP A 354 24.02 -11.56 3.79
C ASP A 354 23.55 -12.29 2.53
N ARG A 355 24.23 -13.42 2.18
CA ARG A 355 23.95 -14.24 1.01
C ARG A 355 22.52 -14.80 0.96
N GLY A 356 21.92 -15.08 2.12
CA GLY A 356 20.57 -15.65 2.21
C GLY A 356 19.49 -14.72 1.63
N TYR A 357 19.69 -13.42 1.72
CA TYR A 357 18.75 -12.39 1.24
C TYR A 357 18.88 -12.09 -0.26
N ARG A 358 19.77 -12.77 -0.99
CA ARG A 358 20.19 -12.42 -2.35
C ARG A 358 19.67 -13.36 -3.44
N ALA A 359 18.70 -14.22 -3.14
CA ALA A 359 18.15 -15.16 -4.12
C ALA A 359 17.62 -14.44 -5.38
N ALA A 360 16.86 -13.35 -5.22
CA ALA A 360 16.37 -12.54 -6.33
C ALA A 360 17.50 -11.93 -7.16
N LEU A 361 18.58 -11.43 -6.53
CA LEU A 361 19.73 -10.88 -7.24
C LEU A 361 20.38 -11.92 -8.18
N ARG A 362 20.39 -13.19 -7.77
CA ARG A 362 20.92 -14.29 -8.60
C ARG A 362 19.92 -14.76 -9.65
N ALA A 363 18.64 -14.76 -9.34
CA ALA A 363 17.58 -15.27 -10.21
C ALA A 363 17.25 -14.34 -11.38
N PHE A 364 17.25 -13.03 -11.18
CA PHE A 364 16.77 -12.08 -12.17
C PHE A 364 17.60 -12.06 -13.45
N PRO A 365 18.96 -12.02 -13.44
CA PRO A 365 19.71 -12.01 -14.69
C PRO A 365 19.44 -13.23 -15.59
N PRO A 366 19.39 -14.48 -15.12
CA PRO A 366 19.04 -15.63 -15.98
C PRO A 366 17.54 -15.71 -16.33
N MET A 367 16.65 -15.00 -15.65
CA MET A 367 15.22 -14.96 -15.99
C MET A 367 14.91 -14.08 -17.23
N VAL A 368 15.85 -13.27 -17.73
CA VAL A 368 15.61 -12.49 -18.96
C VAL A 368 15.35 -13.46 -20.11
N PRO A 369 14.19 -13.40 -20.79
CA PRO A 369 13.86 -14.30 -21.88
C PRO A 369 14.88 -14.22 -23.02
N ASP A 370 15.64 -15.28 -23.25
CA ASP A 370 16.67 -15.43 -24.28
C ASP A 370 16.33 -16.49 -25.35
N ALA A 371 15.14 -17.09 -25.23
CA ALA A 371 14.58 -18.04 -26.20
C ALA A 371 13.07 -17.82 -26.38
N MET A 372 12.53 -18.25 -27.51
CA MET A 372 11.12 -18.03 -27.87
C MET A 372 10.11 -18.68 -26.93
N ASP A 373 10.51 -19.77 -26.26
CA ASP A 373 9.75 -20.56 -25.29
C ASP A 373 10.11 -20.22 -23.84
N ALA A 374 11.04 -19.29 -23.60
CA ALA A 374 11.37 -18.84 -22.26
C ALA A 374 10.17 -18.20 -21.55
N ASP A 375 10.07 -18.36 -20.21
CA ASP A 375 9.05 -17.73 -19.42
C ASP A 375 9.07 -16.20 -19.60
N GLY A 376 7.93 -15.60 -19.95
CA GLY A 376 7.79 -14.18 -20.26
C GLY A 376 7.98 -13.81 -21.74
N ALA A 377 8.61 -14.64 -22.57
CA ALA A 377 8.87 -14.31 -23.98
C ALA A 377 7.57 -14.07 -24.79
N ALA A 378 6.61 -14.96 -24.67
CA ALA A 378 5.31 -14.83 -25.35
C ALA A 378 4.53 -13.60 -24.83
N ILE A 379 4.59 -13.33 -23.54
CA ILE A 379 3.97 -12.17 -22.90
C ILE A 379 4.60 -10.87 -23.43
N SER A 380 5.94 -10.83 -23.54
CA SER A 380 6.67 -9.66 -24.04
C SER A 380 6.37 -9.39 -25.53
N ARG A 381 6.18 -10.44 -26.34
CA ARG A 381 5.73 -10.28 -27.73
C ARG A 381 4.31 -9.72 -27.84
N ALA A 382 3.39 -10.21 -27.01
CA ALA A 382 2.03 -9.65 -26.94
C ALA A 382 2.06 -8.18 -26.49
N ALA A 383 2.91 -7.85 -25.51
CA ALA A 383 3.09 -6.47 -25.07
C ALA A 383 3.68 -5.58 -26.18
N ARG A 384 4.66 -6.06 -26.98
CA ARG A 384 5.16 -5.34 -28.16
C ARG A 384 4.02 -4.98 -29.11
N ASP A 385 3.15 -5.96 -29.42
CA ASP A 385 2.04 -5.75 -30.33
C ASP A 385 1.03 -4.73 -29.76
N PHE A 386 0.74 -4.80 -28.46
CA PHE A 386 -0.06 -3.79 -27.75
C PHE A 386 0.55 -2.37 -27.85
N TRP A 387 1.84 -2.22 -27.56
CA TRP A 387 2.50 -0.91 -27.61
C TRP A 387 2.52 -0.32 -29.01
N ARG A 388 2.66 -1.15 -30.04
CA ARG A 388 2.68 -0.74 -31.44
C ARG A 388 1.29 -0.35 -31.95
N ASP A 389 0.26 -1.14 -31.63
CA ASP A 389 -1.03 -1.09 -32.32
C ASP A 389 -2.13 -0.44 -31.47
N GLU A 390 -2.11 -0.61 -30.15
CA GLU A 390 -3.23 -0.25 -29.27
C GLU A 390 -2.91 0.93 -28.35
N TRP A 391 -1.63 1.16 -27.99
CA TRP A 391 -1.28 2.24 -27.08
C TRP A 391 -1.70 3.61 -27.61
N SER A 392 -2.38 4.39 -26.75
CA SER A 392 -2.89 5.73 -27.07
C SER A 392 -2.57 6.79 -26.01
N GLY A 393 -1.92 6.39 -24.89
CA GLY A 393 -1.49 7.32 -23.85
C GLY A 393 -0.25 8.14 -24.27
N GLN A 394 0.08 9.14 -23.46
CA GLN A 394 1.30 9.91 -23.64
C GLN A 394 2.53 9.09 -23.26
N THR A 395 3.65 9.33 -23.91
CA THR A 395 4.92 8.66 -23.58
C THR A 395 6.04 9.69 -23.46
N LEU A 396 6.83 9.60 -22.40
CA LEU A 396 8.13 10.26 -22.27
C LEU A 396 9.21 9.19 -22.11
N MET A 397 10.26 9.28 -22.90
CA MET A 397 11.43 8.41 -22.81
C MET A 397 12.63 9.20 -22.31
N ALA A 398 13.29 8.73 -21.24
CA ALA A 398 14.53 9.32 -20.73
C ALA A 398 15.64 8.27 -20.74
N VAL A 399 16.81 8.64 -21.27
CA VAL A 399 17.89 7.70 -21.57
C VAL A 399 19.20 8.15 -20.96
N GLY A 400 19.78 7.32 -20.10
CA GLY A 400 21.16 7.43 -19.64
C GLY A 400 22.11 6.97 -20.74
N ALA A 401 22.84 7.91 -21.35
CA ALA A 401 23.68 7.63 -22.52
C ALA A 401 24.89 6.74 -22.21
N GLN A 402 25.31 6.69 -20.93
CA GLN A 402 26.48 5.90 -20.52
C GLN A 402 26.12 4.47 -20.04
N ASP A 403 24.86 4.04 -20.22
CA ASP A 403 24.47 2.67 -19.92
C ASP A 403 25.05 1.69 -20.94
N PRO A 404 25.92 0.75 -20.55
CA PRO A 404 26.52 -0.20 -21.47
C PRO A 404 25.61 -1.36 -21.88
N VAL A 405 24.44 -1.49 -21.21
CA VAL A 405 23.52 -2.63 -21.38
C VAL A 405 22.24 -2.22 -22.10
N LEU A 406 21.56 -1.20 -21.58
CA LEU A 406 20.24 -0.72 -22.04
C LEU A 406 20.31 0.76 -22.48
N GLY A 407 21.45 1.19 -23.00
CA GLY A 407 21.70 2.55 -23.47
C GLY A 407 20.94 2.95 -24.72
N GLU A 408 21.35 4.05 -25.31
CA GLU A 408 20.62 4.71 -26.40
C GLU A 408 20.24 3.77 -27.56
N PRO A 409 21.09 2.85 -28.08
CA PRO A 409 20.69 1.96 -29.17
C PRO A 409 19.48 1.07 -28.82
N VAL A 410 19.44 0.52 -27.61
CA VAL A 410 18.32 -0.33 -27.13
C VAL A 410 17.06 0.51 -26.95
N MET A 411 17.21 1.68 -26.36
CA MET A 411 16.08 2.58 -26.12
C MET A 411 15.51 3.14 -27.43
N ARG A 412 16.35 3.40 -28.44
CA ARG A 412 15.90 3.78 -29.79
C ARG A 412 15.11 2.65 -30.45
N ALA A 413 15.53 1.40 -30.29
CA ALA A 413 14.76 0.25 -30.78
C ALA A 413 13.40 0.17 -30.09
N LEU A 414 13.33 0.38 -28.77
CA LEU A 414 12.08 0.41 -28.02
C LEU A 414 11.19 1.61 -28.43
N GLN A 415 11.79 2.79 -28.71
CA GLN A 415 11.08 3.96 -29.21
C GLN A 415 10.27 3.64 -30.46
N GLN A 416 10.84 2.88 -31.39
CA GLN A 416 10.19 2.48 -32.67
C GLN A 416 9.02 1.51 -32.43
N VAL A 417 9.01 0.81 -31.32
CA VAL A 417 7.91 -0.11 -30.94
C VAL A 417 6.73 0.67 -30.33
N ILE A 418 7.01 1.66 -29.49
CA ILE A 418 5.97 2.38 -28.75
C ILE A 418 5.32 3.43 -29.65
N ARG A 419 4.06 3.23 -29.99
CA ARG A 419 3.28 4.14 -30.82
C ARG A 419 3.25 5.55 -30.24
N GLY A 420 3.62 6.53 -31.05
CA GLY A 420 3.61 7.94 -30.66
C GLY A 420 4.69 8.34 -29.63
N CYS A 421 5.68 7.49 -29.42
CA CYS A 421 6.80 7.83 -28.53
C CYS A 421 7.63 8.97 -29.17
N PRO A 422 7.80 10.10 -28.47
CA PRO A 422 8.58 11.23 -28.97
C PRO A 422 10.09 10.94 -28.97
N GLU A 423 10.87 11.90 -29.44
CA GLU A 423 12.33 11.86 -29.32
C GLU A 423 12.73 11.75 -27.84
N PRO A 424 13.64 10.81 -27.50
CA PRO A 424 14.08 10.62 -26.13
C PRO A 424 14.80 11.82 -25.55
N MET A 425 14.55 12.07 -24.27
CA MET A 425 15.36 12.96 -23.45
C MET A 425 16.69 12.23 -23.13
N ILE A 426 17.77 12.66 -23.76
CA ILE A 426 19.09 12.07 -23.54
C ILE A 426 19.77 12.76 -22.36
N LEU A 427 20.26 11.96 -21.39
CA LEU A 427 21.08 12.40 -20.26
C LEU A 427 22.53 11.95 -20.48
N PRO A 428 23.40 12.82 -21.00
CA PRO A 428 24.75 12.42 -21.46
C PRO A 428 25.66 11.91 -20.33
N GLN A 429 25.40 12.35 -19.08
CA GLN A 429 26.20 11.99 -17.91
C GLN A 429 25.60 10.82 -17.11
N ALA A 430 24.38 10.37 -17.44
CA ALA A 430 23.71 9.32 -16.71
C ALA A 430 24.08 7.93 -17.26
N GLY A 431 24.27 7.00 -16.34
CA GLY A 431 24.42 5.58 -16.62
C GLY A 431 23.08 4.84 -16.55
N HIS A 432 23.14 3.57 -16.18
CA HIS A 432 21.99 2.67 -16.11
C HIS A 432 20.89 3.13 -15.11
N PHE A 433 21.29 3.63 -13.95
CA PHE A 433 20.36 4.07 -12.90
C PHE A 433 20.05 5.56 -13.06
N VAL A 434 19.33 5.90 -14.13
CA VAL A 434 19.04 7.29 -14.52
C VAL A 434 18.23 8.05 -13.48
N GLN A 435 17.53 7.36 -12.57
CA GLN A 435 16.78 7.95 -11.47
C GLN A 435 17.67 8.67 -10.45
N GLU A 436 18.99 8.48 -10.50
CA GLU A 436 19.91 9.32 -9.72
C GLU A 436 19.95 10.77 -10.26
N HIS A 437 19.42 11.01 -11.46
CA HIS A 437 19.08 12.33 -12.03
C HIS A 437 17.56 12.61 -11.92
N GLY A 438 16.90 12.03 -10.92
CA GLY A 438 15.44 11.93 -10.83
C GLY A 438 14.71 13.26 -10.79
N GLU A 439 15.24 14.30 -10.15
CA GLU A 439 14.61 15.62 -10.09
C GLU A 439 14.43 16.22 -11.51
N THR A 440 15.45 16.11 -12.34
CA THR A 440 15.42 16.60 -13.72
C THR A 440 14.40 15.83 -14.55
N ILE A 441 14.40 14.49 -14.44
CA ILE A 441 13.46 13.63 -15.17
C ILE A 441 12.04 13.84 -14.71
N ALA A 442 11.80 13.91 -13.40
CA ALA A 442 10.47 14.11 -12.83
C ALA A 442 9.89 15.48 -13.21
N THR A 443 10.71 16.55 -13.21
CA THR A 443 10.28 17.88 -13.66
C THR A 443 9.91 17.86 -15.15
N ALA A 444 10.69 17.20 -15.99
CA ALA A 444 10.36 17.04 -17.40
C ALA A 444 9.08 16.22 -17.60
N ALA A 445 8.89 15.16 -16.79
CA ALA A 445 7.69 14.34 -16.82
C ALA A 445 6.43 15.12 -16.44
N LEU A 446 6.48 15.91 -15.37
CA LEU A 446 5.36 16.78 -14.98
C LEU A 446 4.98 17.75 -16.10
N ALA A 447 5.97 18.36 -16.76
CA ALA A 447 5.73 19.25 -17.89
C ALA A 447 5.12 18.54 -19.10
N HIS A 448 5.55 17.27 -19.35
CA HIS A 448 5.08 16.46 -20.47
C HIS A 448 3.67 15.91 -20.27
N PHE A 449 3.40 15.36 -19.07
CA PHE A 449 2.12 14.76 -18.72
C PHE A 449 1.12 15.75 -18.11
N ALA A 450 1.42 17.09 -18.16
CA ALA A 450 0.49 18.09 -17.65
C ALA A 450 -0.89 17.88 -18.29
N ILE A 451 -1.79 17.27 -17.54
CA ILE A 451 -3.19 17.10 -17.90
C ILE A 451 -3.82 18.50 -17.78
N ARG A 452 -4.12 19.11 -18.92
CA ARG A 452 -4.85 20.38 -18.99
C ARG A 452 -6.34 20.15 -18.75
#